data_2a4dbb19aeddd9e16bffa9f03449d249
#
_entry.id   2a4dbb19aeddd9e16bffa9f03449d249
#
_cell.length_a   1.000
_cell.length_b   1.000
_cell.length_c   1.000
_cell.angle_alpha   90.00
_cell.angle_beta   90.00
_cell.angle_gamma   90.00
#
_symmetry.space_group_name_H-M   'P 1'
#
loop_
_entity.id
_entity.type
_entity.pdbx_description
1 polymer ?
#
loop_
_entity_poly.entity_id
_entity_poly.type
_entity_poly.pdbx_seq_one_letter_code
_entity_poly.pdbx_strand_id
1 'polypeptide(L)'
;IFTAGEGTSIESGTTVFAVKDGVSLPEDKLPVLKAKDGYTDAKWPEEATQPITADDTEFVSSATKLDDKSDADKYNPEGQKVTTELNKEPDASEGIKNKEDLPKDTKYTWKEKVDVSAAGNKKGTVVVTYPDGSSDEVEVDVTVTDNRSDADKYEPTVEGEKVEVGGTVDLTD
;
A
#
# COMPACT_ATOMS: atom_id res chain seq x y z
N ILE A 1 -37.39 -6.46 -14.98
CA ILE A 1 -37.27 -5.03 -15.29
C ILE A 1 -35.94 -4.54 -14.76
N PHE A 2 -35.24 -3.68 -15.51
CA PHE A 2 -33.98 -3.06 -15.12
C PHE A 2 -34.16 -1.57 -14.89
N THR A 3 -33.84 -1.11 -13.70
CA THR A 3 -34.02 0.29 -13.27
C THR A 3 -32.69 0.89 -12.80
N ALA A 4 -32.39 2.12 -13.22
CA ALA A 4 -31.24 2.84 -12.74
C ALA A 4 -31.47 3.28 -11.29
N GLY A 5 -30.56 2.83 -10.40
CA GLY A 5 -30.54 3.24 -9.00
C GLY A 5 -29.74 4.51 -8.75
N GLU A 6 -29.48 4.80 -7.47
CA GLU A 6 -28.71 5.95 -7.08
C GLU A 6 -27.28 5.90 -7.69
N GLY A 7 -26.82 7.03 -8.18
CA GLY A 7 -25.46 7.15 -8.77
C GLY A 7 -25.28 6.50 -10.13
N THR A 8 -26.32 5.90 -10.73
CA THR A 8 -26.25 5.24 -12.04
C THR A 8 -27.16 5.88 -13.06
N SER A 9 -26.86 5.65 -14.33
CA SER A 9 -27.74 5.91 -15.48
C SER A 9 -27.61 4.76 -16.47
N ILE A 10 -28.71 4.43 -17.16
CA ILE A 10 -28.72 3.46 -18.27
C ILE A 10 -28.36 4.24 -19.54
N GLU A 11 -27.24 3.90 -20.17
CA GLU A 11 -26.77 4.53 -21.41
C GLU A 11 -27.46 3.93 -22.64
N SER A 12 -27.61 2.61 -22.63
CA SER A 12 -28.23 1.87 -23.74
C SER A 12 -28.67 0.47 -23.31
N GLY A 13 -29.42 -0.16 -24.17
CA GLY A 13 -29.89 -1.53 -23.98
C GLY A 13 -31.37 -1.63 -23.62
N THR A 14 -31.90 -2.85 -23.64
CA THR A 14 -33.28 -3.16 -23.30
C THR A 14 -33.45 -3.22 -21.79
N THR A 15 -34.43 -2.53 -21.25
CA THR A 15 -34.67 -2.47 -19.79
C THR A 15 -35.83 -3.38 -19.33
N VAL A 16 -36.61 -3.91 -20.26
CA VAL A 16 -37.69 -4.84 -19.97
C VAL A 16 -37.53 -6.10 -20.81
N PHE A 17 -37.44 -7.23 -20.14
CA PHE A 17 -37.30 -8.55 -20.78
C PHE A 17 -38.48 -9.43 -20.40
N ALA A 18 -39.00 -10.18 -21.38
CA ALA A 18 -39.86 -11.32 -21.13
C ALA A 18 -39.01 -12.57 -21.13
N VAL A 19 -38.79 -13.16 -19.95
CA VAL A 19 -37.92 -14.33 -19.75
C VAL A 19 -38.78 -15.50 -19.30
N LYS A 20 -38.50 -16.68 -19.83
CA LYS A 20 -39.17 -17.91 -19.39
C LYS A 20 -38.68 -18.26 -17.95
N ASP A 21 -39.59 -18.77 -17.14
CA ASP A 21 -39.31 -19.19 -15.79
C ASP A 21 -38.05 -20.11 -15.69
N GLY A 22 -37.17 -19.79 -14.75
CA GLY A 22 -35.90 -20.49 -14.52
C GLY A 22 -34.79 -20.20 -15.53
N VAL A 23 -34.96 -19.22 -16.42
CA VAL A 23 -33.91 -18.84 -17.40
C VAL A 23 -33.14 -17.60 -16.91
N SER A 24 -31.85 -17.63 -17.06
CA SER A 24 -30.93 -16.52 -16.76
C SER A 24 -30.81 -15.57 -17.96
N LEU A 25 -30.59 -14.28 -17.71
CA LEU A 25 -30.16 -13.34 -18.74
C LEU A 25 -28.61 -13.39 -18.83
N PRO A 26 -28.05 -13.59 -20.04
CA PRO A 26 -26.62 -13.46 -20.26
C PRO A 26 -26.14 -12.03 -19.96
N GLU A 27 -24.89 -11.90 -19.45
CA GLU A 27 -24.32 -10.60 -19.07
C GLU A 27 -24.27 -9.61 -20.24
N ASP A 28 -24.02 -10.10 -21.47
CA ASP A 28 -23.99 -9.29 -22.69
C ASP A 28 -25.34 -8.73 -23.12
N LYS A 29 -26.44 -9.15 -22.48
CA LYS A 29 -27.81 -8.66 -22.69
C LYS A 29 -28.26 -7.64 -21.66
N LEU A 30 -27.49 -7.48 -20.58
CA LEU A 30 -27.82 -6.48 -19.56
C LEU A 30 -27.71 -5.06 -20.15
N PRO A 31 -28.54 -4.11 -19.71
CA PRO A 31 -28.41 -2.72 -20.14
C PRO A 31 -27.07 -2.15 -19.73
N VAL A 32 -26.47 -1.33 -20.60
CA VAL A 32 -25.19 -0.67 -20.34
C VAL A 32 -25.38 0.43 -19.31
N LEU A 33 -24.61 0.36 -18.23
CA LEU A 33 -24.62 1.33 -17.16
C LEU A 33 -23.50 2.36 -17.31
N LYS A 34 -23.77 3.55 -16.81
CA LYS A 34 -22.79 4.60 -16.57
C LYS A 34 -22.93 5.14 -15.15
N ALA A 35 -21.80 5.32 -14.48
CA ALA A 35 -21.78 6.07 -13.23
C ALA A 35 -22.03 7.56 -13.50
N LYS A 36 -22.87 8.19 -12.68
CA LYS A 36 -23.07 9.65 -12.68
C LYS A 36 -21.87 10.36 -12.06
N ASP A 37 -21.79 11.67 -12.30
CA ASP A 37 -20.76 12.50 -11.66
C ASP A 37 -20.80 12.35 -10.14
N GLY A 38 -19.65 12.13 -9.53
CA GLY A 38 -19.51 11.84 -8.10
C GLY A 38 -19.71 10.37 -7.70
N TYR A 39 -19.81 9.47 -8.68
CA TYR A 39 -19.94 8.03 -8.48
C TYR A 39 -18.99 7.23 -9.36
N THR A 40 -18.71 5.98 -8.98
CA THR A 40 -17.88 5.02 -9.73
C THR A 40 -18.45 3.61 -9.58
N ASP A 41 -17.92 2.65 -10.35
CA ASP A 41 -18.23 1.22 -10.25
C ASP A 41 -19.74 0.92 -10.38
N ALA A 42 -20.39 1.55 -11.38
CA ALA A 42 -21.78 1.28 -11.70
C ALA A 42 -21.96 -0.19 -12.12
N LYS A 43 -22.86 -0.90 -11.43
CA LYS A 43 -23.08 -2.33 -11.68
C LYS A 43 -24.52 -2.75 -11.42
N TRP A 44 -24.92 -3.81 -12.09
CA TRP A 44 -26.13 -4.56 -11.76
C TRP A 44 -25.87 -5.49 -10.56
N PRO A 45 -26.89 -5.85 -9.78
CA PRO A 45 -26.75 -6.87 -8.75
C PRO A 45 -26.43 -8.23 -9.38
N GLU A 46 -25.73 -9.11 -8.66
CA GLU A 46 -25.33 -10.44 -9.16
C GLU A 46 -26.53 -11.29 -9.56
N GLU A 47 -27.65 -11.09 -8.90
CA GLU A 47 -28.92 -11.77 -9.19
C GLU A 47 -29.46 -11.48 -10.60
N ALA A 48 -29.03 -10.39 -11.24
CA ALA A 48 -29.46 -10.02 -12.58
C ALA A 48 -29.07 -11.05 -13.66
N THR A 49 -28.06 -11.88 -13.38
CA THR A 49 -27.60 -12.98 -14.26
C THR A 49 -27.97 -14.36 -13.74
N GLN A 50 -28.71 -14.45 -12.63
CA GLN A 50 -29.20 -15.71 -12.08
C GLN A 50 -30.54 -16.12 -12.70
N PRO A 51 -30.99 -17.38 -12.55
CA PRO A 51 -32.29 -17.83 -13.03
C PRO A 51 -33.43 -17.03 -12.42
N ILE A 52 -34.29 -16.45 -13.27
CA ILE A 52 -35.42 -15.65 -12.85
C ILE A 52 -36.64 -16.57 -12.66
N THR A 53 -37.16 -16.61 -11.44
CA THR A 53 -38.24 -17.53 -11.04
C THR A 53 -39.49 -16.82 -10.52
N ALA A 54 -39.55 -15.48 -10.60
CA ALA A 54 -40.70 -14.69 -10.15
C ALA A 54 -41.08 -13.68 -11.20
N ASP A 55 -42.40 -13.52 -11.37
CA ASP A 55 -42.97 -12.48 -12.23
C ASP A 55 -42.62 -11.09 -11.71
N ASP A 56 -42.50 -10.13 -12.61
CA ASP A 56 -42.21 -8.72 -12.31
C ASP A 56 -40.96 -8.46 -11.49
N THR A 57 -39.97 -9.36 -11.60
CA THR A 57 -38.63 -9.16 -10.95
C THR A 57 -38.02 -7.84 -11.43
N GLU A 58 -37.64 -7.00 -10.48
CA GLU A 58 -36.93 -5.75 -10.73
C GLU A 58 -35.48 -5.85 -10.25
N PHE A 59 -34.53 -5.44 -11.10
CA PHE A 59 -33.14 -5.28 -10.78
C PHE A 59 -32.78 -3.80 -10.77
N VAL A 60 -32.31 -3.30 -9.62
CA VAL A 60 -31.89 -1.92 -9.44
C VAL A 60 -30.37 -1.87 -9.41
N SER A 61 -29.79 -1.06 -10.29
CA SER A 61 -28.34 -0.88 -10.33
C SER A 61 -27.83 -0.04 -9.17
N SER A 62 -26.56 -0.21 -8.82
CA SER A 62 -25.86 0.57 -7.79
C SER A 62 -24.55 1.12 -8.31
N ALA A 63 -24.07 2.20 -7.68
CA ALA A 63 -22.73 2.73 -7.86
C ALA A 63 -22.15 3.17 -6.51
N THR A 64 -20.85 3.18 -6.42
CA THR A 64 -20.14 3.66 -5.23
C THR A 64 -20.00 5.17 -5.31
N LYS A 65 -20.46 5.88 -4.29
CA LYS A 65 -20.25 7.32 -4.18
C LYS A 65 -18.77 7.60 -3.95
N LEU A 66 -18.20 8.56 -4.68
CA LEU A 66 -16.77 8.87 -4.58
C LEU A 66 -16.36 9.33 -3.16
N ASP A 67 -17.29 10.01 -2.45
CA ASP A 67 -17.06 10.44 -1.07
C ASP A 67 -17.06 9.27 -0.05
N ASP A 68 -17.62 8.12 -0.44
CA ASP A 68 -17.66 6.90 0.39
C ASP A 68 -16.42 6.01 0.20
N LYS A 69 -15.50 6.36 -0.72
CA LYS A 69 -14.21 5.69 -0.83
C LYS A 69 -13.35 6.03 0.37
N SER A 70 -12.64 5.02 0.87
CA SER A 70 -11.63 5.22 1.90
C SER A 70 -10.51 6.16 1.42
N ASP A 71 -9.77 6.75 2.34
CA ASP A 71 -8.62 7.54 1.97
C ASP A 71 -7.54 6.70 1.29
N ALA A 72 -7.38 5.41 1.66
CA ALA A 72 -6.50 4.47 0.97
C ALA A 72 -6.90 4.23 -0.51
N ASP A 73 -8.18 4.33 -0.86
CA ASP A 73 -8.63 4.23 -2.26
C ASP A 73 -8.46 5.53 -3.06
N LYS A 74 -8.33 6.66 -2.38
CA LYS A 74 -8.22 8.00 -3.01
C LYS A 74 -6.78 8.43 -3.20
N TYR A 75 -5.89 8.07 -2.27
CA TYR A 75 -4.51 8.49 -2.25
C TYR A 75 -3.56 7.34 -2.59
N ASN A 76 -2.39 7.67 -3.10
CA ASN A 76 -1.38 6.68 -3.46
C ASN A 76 -0.02 7.15 -2.90
N PRO A 77 0.40 6.68 -1.72
CA PRO A 77 1.66 7.06 -1.13
C PRO A 77 2.85 6.49 -1.92
N GLU A 78 3.85 7.33 -2.20
CA GLU A 78 5.05 6.95 -2.94
C GLU A 78 6.24 6.75 -2.00
N GLY A 79 6.88 5.59 -2.09
CA GLY A 79 8.10 5.28 -1.34
C GLY A 79 9.30 6.05 -1.86
N GLN A 80 10.22 6.40 -0.95
CA GLN A 80 11.54 6.91 -1.28
C GLN A 80 12.60 6.26 -0.40
N LYS A 81 13.86 6.30 -0.88
CA LYS A 81 15.00 5.78 -0.14
C LYS A 81 15.27 6.62 1.11
N VAL A 82 15.48 5.93 2.24
CA VAL A 82 15.89 6.51 3.53
C VAL A 82 17.35 6.17 3.81
N THR A 83 18.11 7.11 4.37
CA THR A 83 19.47 6.87 4.85
C THR A 83 19.54 7.18 6.33
N THR A 84 20.11 6.25 7.12
CA THR A 84 20.30 6.41 8.55
C THR A 84 21.69 5.94 8.99
N GLU A 85 22.05 6.26 10.21
CA GLU A 85 23.31 5.82 10.83
C GLU A 85 23.12 4.49 11.58
N LEU A 86 24.20 3.79 11.82
CA LEU A 86 24.23 2.56 12.60
C LEU A 86 23.56 2.78 13.97
N ASN A 87 22.71 1.83 14.37
CA ASN A 87 21.93 1.85 15.62
C ASN A 87 20.94 3.01 15.78
N LYS A 88 20.64 3.76 14.71
CA LYS A 88 19.66 4.83 14.71
C LYS A 88 18.48 4.44 13.83
N GLU A 89 17.33 4.19 14.46
CA GLU A 89 16.10 3.90 13.73
C GLU A 89 15.60 5.17 13.02
N PRO A 90 15.36 5.11 11.68
CA PRO A 90 14.88 6.28 10.95
C PRO A 90 13.38 6.51 11.20
N ASP A 91 12.93 7.76 11.06
CA ASP A 91 11.50 8.07 11.08
C ASP A 91 10.82 7.46 9.83
N ALA A 92 9.73 6.72 10.05
CA ALA A 92 9.00 6.07 8.95
C ALA A 92 8.45 7.08 7.93
N SER A 93 8.12 8.29 8.37
CA SER A 93 7.64 9.35 7.48
C SER A 93 8.67 9.79 6.45
N GLU A 94 9.97 9.63 6.73
CA GLU A 94 11.04 9.93 5.77
C GLU A 94 11.02 8.98 4.56
N GLY A 95 10.40 7.80 4.72
CA GLY A 95 10.22 6.83 3.65
C GLY A 95 9.12 7.18 2.64
N ILE A 96 8.33 8.23 2.87
CA ILE A 96 7.24 8.64 1.98
C ILE A 96 7.57 9.97 1.32
N LYS A 97 7.60 9.97 -0.01
CA LYS A 97 8.03 11.10 -0.84
C LYS A 97 6.95 12.19 -0.95
N ASN A 98 5.72 11.81 -1.17
CA ASN A 98 4.59 12.69 -1.48
C ASN A 98 3.69 12.98 -0.27
N LYS A 99 4.27 13.15 0.91
CA LYS A 99 3.52 13.39 2.17
C LYS A 99 2.59 14.59 2.10
N GLU A 100 2.99 15.63 1.36
CA GLU A 100 2.23 16.88 1.23
C GLU A 100 0.92 16.70 0.44
N ASP A 101 0.85 15.63 -0.37
CA ASP A 101 -0.34 15.29 -1.17
C ASP A 101 -1.33 14.41 -0.37
N LEU A 102 -0.93 13.93 0.80
CA LEU A 102 -1.74 13.07 1.64
C LEU A 102 -2.55 13.88 2.67
N PRO A 103 -3.66 13.34 3.19
CA PRO A 103 -4.47 14.03 4.19
C PRO A 103 -3.66 14.50 5.40
N LYS A 104 -4.03 15.65 5.97
CA LYS A 104 -3.49 16.06 7.25
C LYS A 104 -3.82 15.01 8.31
N ASP A 105 -2.96 14.87 9.31
CA ASP A 105 -3.08 13.88 10.38
C ASP A 105 -2.86 12.41 9.93
N THR A 106 -2.35 12.17 8.70
CA THR A 106 -1.86 10.86 8.27
C THR A 106 -0.68 10.43 9.15
N LYS A 107 -0.70 9.19 9.62
CA LYS A 107 0.34 8.61 10.49
C LYS A 107 1.22 7.67 9.69
N TYR A 108 2.50 7.65 10.03
CA TYR A 108 3.51 6.81 9.40
C TYR A 108 4.20 5.96 10.47
N THR A 109 4.21 4.66 10.29
CA THR A 109 4.86 3.72 11.22
C THR A 109 5.58 2.62 10.43
N TRP A 110 6.68 2.12 10.96
CA TRP A 110 7.27 0.91 10.43
C TRP A 110 6.36 -0.28 10.77
N LYS A 111 6.07 -1.12 9.78
CA LYS A 111 5.33 -2.37 9.98
C LYS A 111 6.08 -3.32 10.90
N GLU A 112 7.39 -3.40 10.68
CA GLU A 112 8.35 -4.09 11.53
C GLU A 112 9.55 -3.18 11.74
N LYS A 113 10.19 -3.32 12.90
CA LYS A 113 11.39 -2.53 13.21
C LYS A 113 12.50 -2.80 12.19
N VAL A 114 13.03 -1.74 11.57
CA VAL A 114 14.15 -1.85 10.64
C VAL A 114 15.40 -2.26 11.40
N ASP A 115 16.08 -3.31 10.94
CA ASP A 115 17.38 -3.71 11.52
C ASP A 115 18.48 -2.73 11.13
N VAL A 116 18.88 -1.90 12.06
CA VAL A 116 19.95 -0.90 11.92
C VAL A 116 21.24 -1.30 12.67
N SER A 117 21.36 -2.55 13.12
CA SER A 117 22.53 -3.05 13.87
C SER A 117 23.77 -3.27 13.01
N ALA A 118 23.61 -3.36 11.69
CA ALA A 118 24.69 -3.51 10.73
C ALA A 118 24.50 -2.57 9.53
N ALA A 119 25.62 -1.98 9.07
CA ALA A 119 25.63 -1.15 7.86
C ALA A 119 25.25 -1.95 6.62
N GLY A 120 24.65 -1.29 5.64
CA GLY A 120 24.25 -1.89 4.37
C GLY A 120 22.85 -1.48 3.93
N ASN A 121 22.41 -2.06 2.83
CA ASN A 121 21.08 -1.84 2.30
C ASN A 121 20.09 -2.82 2.94
N LYS A 122 18.98 -2.28 3.43
CA LYS A 122 17.85 -3.00 4.04
C LYS A 122 16.57 -2.62 3.32
N LYS A 123 15.51 -3.36 3.54
CA LYS A 123 14.17 -3.01 3.15
C LYS A 123 13.29 -2.87 4.39
N GLY A 124 12.38 -1.92 4.34
CA GLY A 124 11.37 -1.74 5.36
C GLY A 124 10.01 -1.52 4.70
N THR A 125 8.94 -1.76 5.43
CA THR A 125 7.59 -1.44 5.00
C THR A 125 7.04 -0.35 5.91
N VAL A 126 6.64 0.76 5.31
CA VAL A 126 5.93 1.83 6.02
C VAL A 126 4.44 1.59 5.92
N VAL A 127 3.75 1.58 7.05
CA VAL A 127 2.28 1.61 7.12
C VAL A 127 1.87 3.08 7.19
N VAL A 128 1.11 3.51 6.18
CA VAL A 128 0.52 4.84 6.07
C VAL A 128 -0.92 4.73 6.54
N THR A 129 -1.26 5.28 7.69
CA THR A 129 -2.62 5.23 8.25
C THR A 129 -3.28 6.59 8.12
N TYR A 130 -4.42 6.62 7.44
CA TYR A 130 -5.18 7.83 7.15
C TYR A 130 -6.15 8.21 8.30
N PRO A 131 -6.65 9.46 8.30
CA PRO A 131 -7.58 9.93 9.33
C PRO A 131 -8.89 9.14 9.42
N ASP A 132 -9.36 8.55 8.31
CA ASP A 132 -10.54 7.69 8.26
C ASP A 132 -10.31 6.27 8.81
N GLY A 133 -9.05 5.95 9.20
CA GLY A 133 -8.64 4.65 9.73
C GLY A 133 -8.23 3.62 8.66
N SER A 134 -8.37 3.95 7.38
CA SER A 134 -7.82 3.13 6.30
C SER A 134 -6.30 3.23 6.22
N SER A 135 -5.62 2.31 5.55
CA SER A 135 -4.16 2.30 5.48
C SER A 135 -3.62 1.68 4.20
N ASP A 136 -2.42 2.13 3.82
CA ASP A 136 -1.58 1.55 2.78
C ASP A 136 -0.26 1.05 3.34
N GLU A 137 0.37 0.11 2.63
CA GLU A 137 1.71 -0.39 2.91
C GLU A 137 2.64 -0.03 1.76
N VAL A 138 3.77 0.61 2.08
CA VAL A 138 4.76 1.06 1.11
C VAL A 138 6.12 0.45 1.42
N GLU A 139 6.67 -0.32 0.49
CA GLU A 139 8.05 -0.83 0.61
C GLU A 139 9.05 0.29 0.32
N VAL A 140 10.05 0.45 1.18
CA VAL A 140 11.11 1.46 1.05
C VAL A 140 12.49 0.85 1.24
N ASP A 141 13.48 1.37 0.50
CA ASP A 141 14.87 1.01 0.68
C ASP A 141 15.49 1.85 1.80
N VAL A 142 16.13 1.19 2.76
CA VAL A 142 16.84 1.86 3.87
C VAL A 142 18.33 1.55 3.76
N THR A 143 19.17 2.60 3.70
CA THR A 143 20.62 2.46 3.74
C THR A 143 21.12 2.84 5.12
N VAL A 144 21.73 1.88 5.80
CA VAL A 144 22.40 2.09 7.08
C VAL A 144 23.88 2.36 6.83
N THR A 145 24.39 3.51 7.28
CA THR A 145 25.79 3.92 7.14
C THR A 145 26.53 3.77 8.46
N ASP A 146 27.76 3.30 8.41
CA ASP A 146 28.66 3.27 9.55
C ASP A 146 29.64 4.44 9.46
N ASN A 147 29.32 5.52 10.16
CA ASN A 147 30.11 6.75 10.20
C ASN A 147 31.11 6.79 11.38
N ARG A 148 31.32 5.65 12.09
CA ARG A 148 32.32 5.58 13.15
C ARG A 148 33.72 5.83 12.58
N SER A 149 34.60 6.36 13.41
CA SER A 149 36.04 6.46 13.07
C SER A 149 36.64 5.08 12.88
N ASP A 150 37.78 4.98 12.20
CA ASP A 150 38.45 3.70 12.05
C ASP A 150 38.94 3.16 13.40
N ALA A 151 39.26 4.04 14.34
CA ALA A 151 39.64 3.65 15.72
C ALA A 151 38.44 2.99 16.47
N ASP A 152 37.20 3.37 16.13
CA ASP A 152 35.98 2.77 16.73
C ASP A 152 35.52 1.49 16.00
N LYS A 153 35.97 1.31 14.75
CA LYS A 153 35.64 0.11 13.94
C LYS A 153 36.56 -1.05 14.18
N TYR A 154 37.83 -0.74 14.45
CA TYR A 154 38.91 -1.74 14.55
C TYR A 154 39.58 -1.66 15.90
N GLU A 155 39.67 -2.79 16.57
CA GLU A 155 40.56 -2.94 17.74
C GLU A 155 41.91 -3.51 17.26
N PRO A 156 43.02 -2.77 17.43
CA PRO A 156 44.33 -3.31 17.09
C PRO A 156 44.67 -4.47 18.02
N THR A 157 45.03 -5.59 17.45
CA THR A 157 45.55 -6.72 18.21
C THR A 157 47.04 -6.53 18.38
N VAL A 158 47.51 -6.64 19.63
CA VAL A 158 48.94 -6.62 19.93
C VAL A 158 49.39 -8.06 20.12
N GLU A 159 50.27 -8.54 19.25
CA GLU A 159 51.02 -9.75 19.51
C GLU A 159 52.23 -9.40 20.36
N GLY A 160 52.28 -9.97 21.56
CA GLY A 160 53.43 -9.74 22.46
C GLY A 160 54.67 -10.48 21.97
N GLU A 161 55.72 -9.76 21.60
CA GLU A 161 57.02 -10.34 21.37
C GLU A 161 57.67 -10.79 22.69
N LYS A 162 58.20 -12.01 22.70
CA LYS A 162 59.04 -12.50 23.79
C LYS A 162 60.51 -12.22 23.46
N VAL A 163 61.07 -11.35 24.23
CA VAL A 163 62.48 -11.00 24.09
C VAL A 163 63.29 -11.59 25.26
N GLU A 164 64.44 -12.20 24.98
CA GLU A 164 65.37 -12.60 26.05
C GLU A 164 66.03 -11.38 26.67
N VAL A 165 66.47 -11.52 27.92
CA VAL A 165 67.15 -10.43 28.65
C VAL A 165 68.32 -9.93 27.85
N GLY A 166 68.31 -8.66 27.44
CA GLY A 166 69.37 -8.03 26.62
C GLY A 166 69.06 -7.99 25.11
N GLY A 167 67.91 -8.56 24.64
CA GLY A 167 67.43 -8.42 23.28
C GLY A 167 66.73 -7.10 23.01
N THR A 168 66.58 -6.75 21.74
CA THR A 168 65.80 -5.57 21.28
C THR A 168 64.49 -6.00 20.72
N VAL A 169 63.41 -5.26 21.04
CA VAL A 169 62.12 -5.42 20.45
C VAL A 169 62.04 -4.64 19.12
N ASP A 170 61.65 -5.29 18.05
CA ASP A 170 61.41 -4.63 16.79
C ASP A 170 59.94 -4.11 16.79
N LEU A 171 59.77 -2.81 16.63
CA LEU A 171 58.46 -2.12 16.61
C LEU A 171 58.03 -1.72 15.21
N THR A 172 58.63 -2.33 14.17
CA THR A 172 58.39 -1.94 12.76
C THR A 172 57.36 -2.80 12.00
N ASP A 173 56.73 -3.78 12.63
CA ASP A 173 55.65 -4.59 12.01
C ASP A 173 54.25 -4.02 12.23
#